data_a542a16c80c132990485e91688d770b2
#
_entry.id   a542a16c80c132990485e91688d770b2
#
_cell.length_a   1.000
_cell.length_b   1.000
_cell.length_c   1.000
_cell.angle_alpha   90.00
_cell.angle_beta   90.00
_cell.angle_gamma   90.00
#
_symmetry.space_group_name_H-M   'P 1'
#
loop_
_entity.id
_entity.type
_entity.pdbx_description
1 polymer ?
#
loop_
_entity_poly.entity_id
_entity_poly.type
_entity_poly.pdbx_seq_one_letter_code
_entity_poly.pdbx_strand_id
1 'polypeptide(L)'
;MSQKRKIRYRLFAWRSFPKLEPAKEPIDVVIPIIAKDLHILPLCLEGVRHQVQHPIKDIYIVAPPQQEIISFCEERGLQFVDEGTVLGFGPKDLGLEIHLPDGKTINRSGWLFQQFIKLSGKVGTCQHYLCIDADHVLIRPHVFLTQEGKTVFYMSYEEHQPYYDNIHQILPGLELHQLSYVDHKMLFDKGQIESLHKAISQRSGLPWIQTILNSYDRSCHAGFSEFELYGNFVKEKECRPWLQKRLSYKHLADSDPLVRKWKGSRWSLTFPDYMRQNQKK
;
A
#
# COMPACT_ATOMS: atom_id res chain seq x y z
N MET A 1 -7.96 9.69 -17.32
CA MET A 1 -6.76 10.23 -16.62
C MET A 1 -6.41 11.60 -17.21
N SER A 2 -6.39 12.66 -16.38
CA SER A 2 -6.15 14.04 -16.81
C SER A 2 -4.73 14.23 -17.34
N GLN A 3 -4.61 14.79 -18.56
CA GLN A 3 -3.32 15.14 -19.17
C GLN A 3 -2.53 16.13 -18.28
N LYS A 4 -3.23 17.00 -17.55
CA LYS A 4 -2.66 17.96 -16.59
C LYS A 4 -1.89 17.25 -15.46
N ARG A 5 -2.42 16.15 -14.91
CA ARG A 5 -1.80 15.40 -13.81
C ARG A 5 -0.51 14.71 -14.27
N LYS A 6 -0.47 14.16 -15.49
CA LYS A 6 0.77 13.60 -16.09
C LYS A 6 1.85 14.66 -16.28
N ILE A 7 1.48 15.84 -16.73
CA ILE A 7 2.43 16.96 -16.91
C ILE A 7 2.99 17.38 -15.56
N ARG A 8 2.12 17.59 -14.55
CA ARG A 8 2.55 17.93 -13.18
C ARG A 8 3.48 16.88 -12.60
N TYR A 9 3.16 15.59 -12.74
CA TYR A 9 4.02 14.50 -12.28
C TYR A 9 5.39 14.54 -12.96
N ARG A 10 5.46 14.75 -14.29
CA ARG A 10 6.73 14.86 -15.02
C ARG A 10 7.56 16.05 -14.54
N LEU A 11 6.94 17.22 -14.38
CA LEU A 11 7.60 18.41 -13.85
C LEU A 11 8.12 18.18 -12.42
N PHE A 12 7.34 17.50 -11.59
CA PHE A 12 7.74 17.13 -10.24
C PHE A 12 8.87 16.10 -10.23
N ALA A 13 8.83 15.12 -11.15
CA ALA A 13 9.85 14.10 -11.30
C ALA A 13 11.21 14.64 -11.79
N TRP A 14 11.20 15.78 -12.47
CA TRP A 14 12.43 16.46 -12.93
C TRP A 14 13.10 17.30 -11.84
N ARG A 15 12.41 17.54 -10.73
CA ARG A 15 13.04 18.28 -9.63
C ARG A 15 14.16 17.46 -9.03
N SER A 16 15.30 18.12 -8.79
CA SER A 16 16.36 17.55 -7.98
C SER A 16 15.88 17.50 -6.52
N PHE A 17 15.89 16.32 -5.93
CA PHE A 17 15.64 16.16 -4.50
C PHE A 17 16.98 16.02 -3.78
N PRO A 18 17.15 16.65 -2.61
CA PRO A 18 18.35 16.45 -1.81
C PRO A 18 18.49 14.96 -1.45
N LYS A 19 19.71 14.52 -1.22
CA LYS A 19 19.95 13.21 -0.64
C LYS A 19 19.31 13.20 0.74
N LEU A 20 18.46 12.21 1.03
CA LEU A 20 17.85 12.03 2.32
C LEU A 20 18.74 11.14 3.18
N GLU A 21 18.96 11.55 4.41
CA GLU A 21 19.56 10.69 5.43
C GLU A 21 18.42 9.95 6.16
N PRO A 22 18.48 8.60 6.22
CA PRO A 22 17.44 7.81 6.88
C PRO A 22 17.52 7.96 8.40
N ALA A 23 16.36 7.92 9.05
CA ALA A 23 16.27 7.77 10.50
C ALA A 23 16.94 6.45 10.94
N LYS A 24 17.55 6.47 12.11
CA LYS A 24 18.25 5.29 12.69
C LYS A 24 17.31 4.39 13.51
N GLU A 25 16.12 4.88 13.85
CA GLU A 25 15.14 4.07 14.55
C GLU A 25 14.65 2.91 13.68
N PRO A 26 14.42 1.73 14.26
CA PRO A 26 13.94 0.58 13.52
C PRO A 26 12.48 0.77 13.12
N ILE A 27 12.13 0.18 11.97
CA ILE A 27 10.76 0.06 11.50
C ILE A 27 10.35 -1.40 11.37
N ASP A 28 9.05 -1.66 11.46
CA ASP A 28 8.50 -2.95 11.06
C ASP A 28 8.10 -2.91 9.58
N VAL A 29 8.01 -4.08 8.95
CA VAL A 29 7.45 -4.23 7.59
C VAL A 29 6.23 -5.12 7.67
N VAL A 30 5.13 -4.71 7.04
CA VAL A 30 3.85 -5.42 7.04
C VAL A 30 3.45 -5.72 5.60
N ILE A 31 3.29 -7.00 5.28
CA ILE A 31 2.95 -7.48 3.93
C ILE A 31 1.68 -8.32 4.01
N PRO A 32 0.50 -7.76 3.71
CA PRO A 32 -0.72 -8.54 3.58
C PRO A 32 -0.66 -9.40 2.31
N ILE A 33 -0.95 -10.69 2.43
CA ILE A 33 -0.93 -11.63 1.31
C ILE A 33 -2.10 -12.62 1.35
N ILE A 34 -2.30 -13.29 0.24
CA ILE A 34 -3.02 -14.56 0.17
C ILE A 34 -2.13 -15.59 -0.55
N ALA A 35 -2.47 -16.87 -0.49
CA ALA A 35 -1.61 -17.96 -1.00
C ALA A 35 -1.13 -17.77 -2.44
N LYS A 36 -1.95 -17.19 -3.31
CA LYS A 36 -1.57 -16.91 -4.70
C LYS A 36 -0.36 -15.97 -4.84
N ASP A 37 -0.02 -15.21 -3.79
CA ASP A 37 1.07 -14.22 -3.83
C ASP A 37 2.42 -14.82 -3.40
N LEU A 38 2.43 -16.07 -2.86
CA LEU A 38 3.64 -16.74 -2.38
C LEU A 38 4.74 -16.86 -3.44
N HIS A 39 4.37 -16.99 -4.72
CA HIS A 39 5.34 -17.16 -5.81
C HIS A 39 6.10 -15.87 -6.15
N ILE A 40 5.54 -14.69 -5.84
CA ILE A 40 6.18 -13.37 -6.06
C ILE A 40 6.82 -12.82 -4.78
N LEU A 41 6.32 -13.20 -3.62
CA LEU A 41 6.77 -12.71 -2.32
C LEU A 41 8.29 -12.76 -2.10
N PRO A 42 9.04 -13.81 -2.54
CA PRO A 42 10.50 -13.82 -2.42
C PRO A 42 11.19 -12.61 -3.04
N LEU A 43 10.73 -12.14 -4.19
CA LEU A 43 11.29 -10.94 -4.85
C LEU A 43 10.97 -9.66 -4.08
N CYS A 44 9.75 -9.55 -3.54
CA CYS A 44 9.38 -8.44 -2.67
C CYS A 44 10.29 -8.39 -1.44
N LEU A 45 10.48 -9.53 -0.75
CA LEU A 45 11.33 -9.65 0.44
C LEU A 45 12.79 -9.29 0.15
N GLU A 46 13.31 -9.73 -0.99
CA GLU A 46 14.66 -9.36 -1.43
C GLU A 46 14.77 -7.84 -1.63
N GLY A 47 13.79 -7.25 -2.32
CA GLY A 47 13.72 -5.79 -2.49
C GLY A 47 13.65 -5.06 -1.15
N VAL A 48 12.83 -5.51 -0.20
CA VAL A 48 12.70 -4.94 1.13
C VAL A 48 14.04 -5.00 1.89
N ARG A 49 14.66 -6.17 1.97
CA ARG A 49 15.90 -6.38 2.72
C ARG A 49 17.09 -5.59 2.17
N HIS A 50 17.17 -5.37 0.85
CA HIS A 50 18.31 -4.71 0.22
C HIS A 50 18.10 -3.22 -0.06
N GLN A 51 16.85 -2.76 -0.22
CA GLN A 51 16.59 -1.40 -0.70
C GLN A 51 15.96 -0.48 0.36
N VAL A 52 15.40 -0.99 1.43
CA VAL A 52 14.94 -0.16 2.56
C VAL A 52 16.15 0.33 3.35
N GLN A 53 16.29 1.65 3.49
CA GLN A 53 17.45 2.27 4.12
C GLN A 53 17.28 2.51 5.63
N HIS A 54 16.41 1.72 6.26
CA HIS A 54 16.17 1.76 7.71
C HIS A 54 16.53 0.41 8.33
N PRO A 55 16.91 0.37 9.61
CA PRO A 55 16.93 -0.88 10.35
C PRO A 55 15.53 -1.49 10.34
N ILE A 56 15.39 -2.71 9.83
CA ILE A 56 14.14 -3.47 9.90
C ILE A 56 14.18 -4.31 11.15
N LYS A 57 13.21 -4.14 12.06
CA LYS A 57 13.10 -4.97 13.26
C LYS A 57 12.52 -6.33 12.91
N ASP A 58 11.30 -6.35 12.39
CA ASP A 58 10.60 -7.57 11.99
C ASP A 58 9.88 -7.37 10.66
N ILE A 59 9.66 -8.48 9.94
CA ILE A 59 8.82 -8.53 8.73
C ILE A 59 7.62 -9.42 9.06
N TYR A 60 6.43 -8.83 9.03
CA TYR A 60 5.16 -9.47 9.31
C TYR A 60 4.42 -9.82 8.03
N ILE A 61 4.09 -11.09 7.89
CA ILE A 61 3.21 -11.58 6.82
C ILE A 61 1.81 -11.74 7.42
N VAL A 62 0.88 -10.93 6.96
CA VAL A 62 -0.51 -10.94 7.43
C VAL A 62 -1.37 -11.66 6.42
N ALA A 63 -1.94 -12.82 6.79
CA ALA A 63 -2.60 -13.70 5.84
C ALA A 63 -3.63 -14.62 6.52
N PRO A 64 -4.52 -15.27 5.74
CA PRO A 64 -5.29 -16.40 6.24
C PRO A 64 -4.37 -17.49 6.80
N PRO A 65 -4.76 -18.24 7.87
CA PRO A 65 -3.92 -19.23 8.52
C PRO A 65 -3.83 -20.54 7.70
N GLN A 66 -3.21 -20.44 6.52
CA GLN A 66 -2.94 -21.57 5.63
C GLN A 66 -1.54 -22.12 5.86
N GLN A 67 -1.42 -23.44 5.97
CA GLN A 67 -0.15 -24.10 6.34
C GLN A 67 1.01 -23.73 5.42
N GLU A 68 0.77 -23.59 4.11
CA GLU A 68 1.80 -23.21 3.14
C GLU A 68 2.38 -21.81 3.42
N ILE A 69 1.56 -20.86 3.89
CA ILE A 69 2.03 -19.50 4.26
C ILE A 69 2.79 -19.58 5.58
N ILE A 70 2.27 -20.32 6.56
CA ILE A 70 2.92 -20.50 7.87
C ILE A 70 4.31 -21.11 7.69
N SER A 71 4.40 -22.23 6.96
CA SER A 71 5.68 -22.88 6.67
C SER A 71 6.66 -21.98 5.92
N PHE A 72 6.16 -21.21 4.95
CA PHE A 72 6.98 -20.21 4.25
C PHE A 72 7.58 -19.18 5.19
N CYS A 73 6.80 -18.70 6.18
CA CYS A 73 7.27 -17.74 7.18
C CYS A 73 8.32 -18.36 8.11
N GLU A 74 8.07 -19.56 8.62
CA GLU A 74 9.01 -20.28 9.49
C GLU A 74 10.36 -20.50 8.82
N GLU A 75 10.37 -21.00 7.59
CA GLU A 75 11.59 -21.26 6.80
C GLU A 75 12.45 -20.00 6.57
N ARG A 76 11.86 -18.81 6.61
CA ARG A 76 12.51 -17.53 6.26
C ARG A 76 12.68 -16.58 7.44
N GLY A 77 12.31 -17.02 8.66
CA GLY A 77 12.38 -16.20 9.87
C GLY A 77 11.47 -14.97 9.80
N LEU A 78 10.27 -15.12 9.21
CA LEU A 78 9.26 -14.07 9.13
C LEU A 78 8.21 -14.26 10.24
N GLN A 79 7.59 -13.17 10.66
CA GLN A 79 6.50 -13.21 11.63
C GLN A 79 5.18 -13.46 10.90
N PHE A 80 4.56 -14.62 11.11
CA PHE A 80 3.19 -14.87 10.63
C PHE A 80 2.18 -14.23 11.57
N VAL A 81 1.17 -13.56 10.98
CA VAL A 81 0.02 -12.99 11.69
C VAL A 81 -1.26 -13.45 11.01
N ASP A 82 -2.13 -14.11 11.74
CA ASP A 82 -3.48 -14.45 11.27
C ASP A 82 -4.27 -13.15 11.05
N GLU A 83 -4.69 -12.91 9.81
CA GLU A 83 -5.42 -11.70 9.42
C GLU A 83 -6.71 -11.47 10.23
N GLY A 84 -7.40 -12.55 10.63
CA GLY A 84 -8.64 -12.49 11.41
C GLY A 84 -8.41 -11.95 12.82
N THR A 85 -7.20 -12.10 13.38
CA THR A 85 -6.88 -11.59 14.73
C THR A 85 -6.60 -10.10 14.77
N VAL A 86 -6.19 -9.49 13.65
CA VAL A 86 -5.80 -8.07 13.57
C VAL A 86 -6.96 -7.14 13.88
N LEU A 87 -8.11 -7.40 13.30
CA LEU A 87 -9.31 -6.56 13.46
C LEU A 87 -10.36 -7.20 14.37
N GLY A 88 -10.22 -8.48 14.73
CA GLY A 88 -11.19 -9.25 15.50
C GLY A 88 -12.36 -9.77 14.68
N PHE A 89 -12.27 -9.69 13.37
CA PHE A 89 -13.21 -10.25 12.40
C PHE A 89 -12.47 -10.55 11.08
N GLY A 90 -13.11 -11.32 10.18
CA GLY A 90 -12.51 -11.69 8.91
C GLY A 90 -13.10 -10.95 7.70
N PRO A 91 -12.53 -11.13 6.51
CA PRO A 91 -13.00 -10.44 5.30
C PRO A 91 -14.45 -10.75 4.95
N LYS A 92 -14.96 -11.95 5.28
CA LYS A 92 -16.36 -12.34 5.01
C LYS A 92 -17.36 -11.47 5.79
N ASP A 93 -16.98 -10.99 6.96
CA ASP A 93 -17.84 -10.19 7.83
C ASP A 93 -18.10 -8.78 7.29
N LEU A 94 -17.28 -8.32 6.33
CA LEU A 94 -17.48 -7.02 5.66
C LEU A 94 -18.69 -7.01 4.71
N GLY A 95 -19.04 -8.14 4.11
CA GLY A 95 -20.18 -8.26 3.20
C GLY A 95 -20.16 -7.23 2.06
N LEU A 96 -18.96 -6.93 1.51
CA LEU A 96 -18.81 -5.93 0.45
C LEU A 96 -19.05 -6.54 -0.93
N GLU A 97 -20.30 -6.51 -1.36
CA GLU A 97 -20.70 -6.84 -2.72
C GLU A 97 -20.82 -5.56 -3.56
N ILE A 98 -20.24 -5.59 -4.74
CA ILE A 98 -20.21 -4.49 -5.71
C ILE A 98 -21.07 -4.89 -6.89
N HIS A 99 -22.01 -4.03 -7.25
CA HIS A 99 -22.90 -4.19 -8.41
C HIS A 99 -22.41 -3.32 -9.56
N LEU A 100 -21.72 -3.94 -10.51
CA LEU A 100 -21.15 -3.23 -11.65
C LEU A 100 -22.23 -2.82 -12.66
N PRO A 101 -21.99 -1.74 -13.43
CA PRO A 101 -22.95 -1.27 -14.45
C PRO A 101 -23.28 -2.28 -15.55
N ASP A 102 -22.41 -3.29 -15.77
CA ASP A 102 -22.63 -4.41 -16.69
C ASP A 102 -23.50 -5.53 -16.10
N GLY A 103 -24.07 -5.32 -14.91
CA GLY A 103 -24.93 -6.27 -14.19
C GLY A 103 -24.20 -7.34 -13.40
N LYS A 104 -22.88 -7.36 -13.40
CA LYS A 104 -22.10 -8.32 -12.61
C LYS A 104 -22.02 -7.90 -11.14
N THR A 105 -22.12 -8.88 -10.27
CA THR A 105 -21.83 -8.72 -8.83
C THR A 105 -20.48 -9.35 -8.52
N ILE A 106 -19.63 -8.60 -7.85
CA ILE A 106 -18.30 -9.07 -7.42
C ILE A 106 -18.15 -8.84 -5.91
N ASN A 107 -17.53 -9.80 -5.22
CA ASN A 107 -17.18 -9.63 -3.81
C ASN A 107 -15.80 -8.98 -3.70
N ARG A 108 -15.74 -7.84 -3.01
CA ARG A 108 -14.51 -7.06 -2.77
C ARG A 108 -14.11 -7.03 -1.30
N SER A 109 -14.76 -7.83 -0.46
CA SER A 109 -14.48 -7.86 0.98
C SER A 109 -13.01 -8.12 1.31
N GLY A 110 -12.39 -9.13 0.67
CA GLY A 110 -10.97 -9.44 0.91
C GLY A 110 -10.03 -8.30 0.52
N TRP A 111 -10.30 -7.63 -0.59
CA TRP A 111 -9.51 -6.49 -1.04
C TRP A 111 -9.61 -5.30 -0.08
N LEU A 112 -10.81 -4.95 0.38
CA LEU A 112 -11.00 -3.86 1.34
C LEU A 112 -10.44 -4.22 2.73
N PHE A 113 -10.58 -5.49 3.12
CA PHE A 113 -10.05 -5.98 4.39
C PHE A 113 -8.53 -5.81 4.50
N GLN A 114 -7.78 -6.11 3.44
CA GLN A 114 -6.33 -5.86 3.39
C GLN A 114 -6.00 -4.38 3.59
N GLN A 115 -6.79 -3.46 3.05
CA GLN A 115 -6.59 -2.03 3.27
C GLN A 115 -6.87 -1.63 4.73
N PHE A 116 -7.86 -2.24 5.37
CA PHE A 116 -8.11 -2.03 6.80
C PHE A 116 -6.98 -2.58 7.67
N ILE A 117 -6.40 -3.72 7.32
CA ILE A 117 -5.20 -4.24 8.00
C ILE A 117 -4.07 -3.21 7.92
N LYS A 118 -3.79 -2.67 6.75
CA LYS A 118 -2.74 -1.64 6.55
C LYS A 118 -3.00 -0.39 7.38
N LEU A 119 -4.26 0.04 7.50
CA LEU A 119 -4.68 1.19 8.31
C LEU A 119 -4.87 0.88 9.80
N SER A 120 -4.74 -0.37 10.24
CA SER A 120 -5.10 -0.73 11.62
C SER A 120 -4.14 -0.17 12.67
N GLY A 121 -2.86 -0.02 12.35
CA GLY A 121 -1.80 0.27 13.32
C GLY A 121 -1.52 -0.85 14.33
N LYS A 122 -2.17 -2.02 14.17
CA LYS A 122 -2.13 -3.11 15.17
C LYS A 122 -1.05 -4.15 14.93
N VAL A 123 -0.42 -4.16 13.76
CA VAL A 123 0.64 -5.11 13.41
C VAL A 123 2.00 -4.51 13.75
N GLY A 124 2.88 -5.35 14.29
CA GLY A 124 4.24 -4.95 14.65
C GLY A 124 4.34 -4.16 15.97
N THR A 125 5.55 -3.91 16.39
CA THR A 125 5.90 -3.31 17.69
C THR A 125 6.57 -1.96 17.58
N CYS A 126 7.10 -1.60 16.39
CA CYS A 126 7.68 -0.28 16.14
C CYS A 126 6.61 0.80 16.03
N GLN A 127 6.99 2.05 16.29
CA GLN A 127 6.14 3.22 16.08
C GLN A 127 5.77 3.37 14.60
N HIS A 128 6.74 3.11 13.71
CA HIS A 128 6.56 3.17 12.27
C HIS A 128 6.56 1.77 11.65
N TYR A 129 5.69 1.57 10.69
CA TYR A 129 5.66 0.33 9.90
C TYR A 129 5.47 0.63 8.42
N LEU A 130 6.28 -0.04 7.59
CA LEU A 130 6.19 0.02 6.14
C LEU A 130 5.20 -1.05 5.66
N CYS A 131 4.06 -0.63 5.11
CA CYS A 131 3.24 -1.54 4.31
C CYS A 131 3.76 -1.58 2.87
N ILE A 132 3.83 -2.78 2.31
CA ILE A 132 4.20 -3.01 0.92
C ILE A 132 3.38 -4.17 0.35
N ASP A 133 2.89 -4.02 -0.89
CA ASP A 133 2.17 -5.10 -1.57
C ASP A 133 3.16 -6.20 -2.00
N ALA A 134 2.75 -7.46 -1.87
CA ALA A 134 3.62 -8.61 -2.14
C ALA A 134 4.14 -8.70 -3.59
N ASP A 135 3.43 -8.08 -4.52
CA ASP A 135 3.78 -8.02 -5.95
C ASP A 135 4.62 -6.79 -6.32
N HIS A 136 5.07 -6.03 -5.30
CA HIS A 136 5.87 -4.82 -5.47
C HIS A 136 7.32 -5.04 -5.06
N VAL A 137 8.26 -4.79 -5.97
CA VAL A 137 9.69 -5.08 -5.80
C VAL A 137 10.49 -3.79 -5.84
N LEU A 138 11.15 -3.44 -4.75
CA LEU A 138 12.07 -2.31 -4.69
C LEU A 138 13.37 -2.67 -5.39
N ILE A 139 13.86 -1.82 -6.29
CA ILE A 139 15.10 -2.05 -7.05
C ILE A 139 16.15 -0.96 -6.87
N ARG A 140 15.86 0.06 -6.07
CA ARG A 140 16.75 1.15 -5.69
C ARG A 140 16.58 1.49 -4.23
N PRO A 141 17.55 2.15 -3.56
CA PRO A 141 17.45 2.57 -2.17
C PRO A 141 16.23 3.47 -1.92
N HIS A 142 15.45 3.16 -0.87
CA HIS A 142 14.30 3.94 -0.43
C HIS A 142 14.50 4.42 1.01
N VAL A 143 14.29 5.72 1.22
CA VAL A 143 14.18 6.33 2.54
C VAL A 143 12.72 6.68 2.78
N PHE A 144 12.13 6.19 3.86
CA PHE A 144 10.72 6.41 4.20
C PHE A 144 10.53 7.35 5.39
N LEU A 145 11.59 7.53 6.21
CA LEU A 145 11.63 8.45 7.35
C LEU A 145 12.98 9.14 7.34
N THR A 146 13.01 10.48 7.35
CA THR A 146 14.26 11.24 7.41
C THR A 146 14.79 11.29 8.84
N GLN A 147 16.07 11.62 8.98
CA GLN A 147 16.69 11.80 10.29
C GLN A 147 16.00 12.90 11.14
N GLU A 148 15.34 13.86 10.49
CA GLU A 148 14.55 14.91 11.14
C GLU A 148 13.11 14.46 11.49
N GLY A 149 12.79 13.18 11.30
CA GLY A 149 11.47 12.62 11.62
C GLY A 149 10.37 12.90 10.58
N LYS A 150 10.72 13.36 9.37
CA LYS A 150 9.74 13.59 8.29
C LYS A 150 9.48 12.33 7.50
N THR A 151 8.21 11.98 7.34
CA THR A 151 7.79 10.87 6.47
C THR A 151 7.97 11.22 5.00
N VAL A 152 8.58 10.31 4.24
CA VAL A 152 8.80 10.43 2.80
C VAL A 152 7.74 9.62 2.06
N PHE A 153 6.86 10.31 1.35
CA PHE A 153 5.86 9.70 0.49
C PHE A 153 6.33 9.68 -0.97
N TYR A 154 6.18 8.53 -1.60
CA TYR A 154 6.39 8.38 -3.03
C TYR A 154 5.06 8.60 -3.75
N MET A 155 5.07 9.45 -4.78
CA MET A 155 3.86 9.91 -5.45
C MET A 155 3.75 9.31 -6.83
N SER A 156 2.53 9.00 -7.24
CA SER A 156 2.22 8.58 -8.60
C SER A 156 1.32 9.61 -9.31
N TYR A 157 1.05 9.35 -10.59
CA TYR A 157 0.09 10.13 -11.36
C TYR A 157 -1.26 9.42 -11.50
N GLU A 158 -1.48 8.35 -10.74
CA GLU A 158 -2.79 7.68 -10.74
C GLU A 158 -3.89 8.67 -10.38
N GLU A 159 -5.05 8.50 -11.02
CA GLU A 159 -6.22 9.32 -10.79
C GLU A 159 -7.43 8.40 -10.82
N HIS A 160 -8.05 8.28 -9.65
CA HIS A 160 -9.25 7.48 -9.50
C HIS A 160 -10.24 8.26 -8.66
N GLN A 161 -11.19 8.94 -9.34
CA GLN A 161 -12.13 9.85 -8.71
C GLN A 161 -12.88 9.25 -7.52
N PRO A 162 -13.33 7.98 -7.55
CA PRO A 162 -14.00 7.37 -6.41
C PRO A 162 -13.22 7.39 -5.09
N TYR A 163 -11.88 7.36 -5.12
CA TYR A 163 -11.08 7.50 -3.90
C TYR A 163 -11.24 8.88 -3.28
N TYR A 164 -11.23 9.93 -4.10
CA TYR A 164 -11.36 11.31 -3.66
C TYR A 164 -12.77 11.61 -3.18
N ASP A 165 -13.78 11.11 -3.87
CA ASP A 165 -15.19 11.25 -3.47
C ASP A 165 -15.42 10.58 -2.11
N ASN A 166 -14.87 9.38 -1.90
CA ASN A 166 -14.93 8.68 -0.63
C ASN A 166 -14.23 9.47 0.49
N ILE A 167 -13.02 10.00 0.26
CA ILE A 167 -12.32 10.82 1.25
C ILE A 167 -13.15 12.06 1.61
N HIS A 168 -13.75 12.74 0.67
CA HIS A 168 -14.60 13.91 0.94
C HIS A 168 -15.87 13.55 1.73
N GLN A 169 -16.40 12.35 1.58
CA GLN A 169 -17.51 11.86 2.42
C GLN A 169 -17.05 11.57 3.85
N ILE A 170 -15.89 10.94 4.01
CA ILE A 170 -15.33 10.56 5.31
C ILE A 170 -14.84 11.79 6.08
N LEU A 171 -14.06 12.65 5.43
CA LEU A 171 -13.42 13.85 6.00
C LEU A 171 -13.66 15.07 5.09
N PRO A 172 -14.86 15.66 5.12
CA PRO A 172 -15.17 16.86 4.34
C PRO A 172 -14.20 17.99 4.67
N GLY A 173 -13.67 18.64 3.63
CA GLY A 173 -12.72 19.74 3.79
C GLY A 173 -11.26 19.32 3.91
N LEU A 174 -10.95 18.02 3.87
CA LEU A 174 -9.56 17.58 3.75
C LEU A 174 -9.01 18.03 2.38
N GLU A 175 -7.95 18.83 2.40
CA GLU A 175 -7.26 19.25 1.18
C GLU A 175 -6.50 18.08 0.58
N LEU A 176 -6.78 17.78 -0.70
CA LEU A 176 -6.16 16.68 -1.41
C LEU A 176 -4.90 17.13 -2.16
N HIS A 177 -3.88 16.30 -2.13
CA HIS A 177 -2.66 16.55 -2.90
C HIS A 177 -2.92 16.41 -4.40
N GLN A 178 -2.18 17.17 -5.20
CA GLN A 178 -2.33 17.19 -6.66
C GLN A 178 -1.84 15.93 -7.37
N LEU A 179 -0.97 15.14 -6.73
CA LEU A 179 -0.53 13.83 -7.17
C LEU A 179 -1.10 12.75 -6.25
N SER A 180 -1.07 11.50 -6.71
CA SER A 180 -1.63 10.37 -5.98
C SER A 180 -0.63 9.77 -5.00
N TYR A 181 -1.14 9.32 -3.85
CA TYR A 181 -0.40 8.53 -2.87
C TYR A 181 -0.45 7.02 -3.15
N VAL A 182 -1.19 6.57 -4.15
CA VAL A 182 -1.24 5.14 -4.53
C VAL A 182 0.10 4.71 -5.11
N ASP A 183 0.88 4.00 -4.31
CA ASP A 183 2.26 3.63 -4.62
C ASP A 183 2.64 2.20 -4.21
N HIS A 184 1.68 1.34 -3.87
CA HIS A 184 1.89 -0.04 -3.43
C HIS A 184 2.85 -0.20 -2.23
N LYS A 185 3.30 0.90 -1.64
CA LYS A 185 4.12 0.95 -0.42
C LYS A 185 3.94 2.30 0.28
N MET A 186 3.91 2.30 1.59
CA MET A 186 3.83 3.51 2.40
C MET A 186 4.27 3.24 3.83
N LEU A 187 5.04 4.16 4.41
CA LEU A 187 5.31 4.16 5.84
C LEU A 187 4.15 4.79 6.59
N PHE A 188 3.63 4.08 7.56
CA PHE A 188 2.61 4.53 8.49
C PHE A 188 3.21 4.82 9.86
N ASP A 189 2.72 5.87 10.52
CA ASP A 189 2.98 6.20 11.91
C ASP A 189 1.76 5.84 12.74
N LYS A 190 1.91 5.05 13.81
CA LYS A 190 0.79 4.58 14.65
C LYS A 190 0.04 5.73 15.31
N GLY A 191 0.73 6.78 15.75
CA GLY A 191 0.09 7.95 16.33
C GLY A 191 -0.74 8.74 15.31
N GLN A 192 -0.27 8.83 14.06
CA GLN A 192 -1.06 9.44 12.97
C GLN A 192 -2.27 8.57 12.59
N ILE A 193 -2.13 7.24 12.61
CA ILE A 193 -3.24 6.32 12.41
C ILE A 193 -4.31 6.49 13.50
N GLU A 194 -3.92 6.55 14.77
CA GLU A 194 -4.85 6.82 15.88
C GLU A 194 -5.58 8.16 15.70
N SER A 195 -4.83 9.19 15.31
CA SER A 195 -5.37 10.52 15.03
C SER A 195 -6.38 10.50 13.87
N LEU A 196 -6.08 9.75 12.81
CA LEU A 196 -6.98 9.54 11.67
C LEU A 196 -8.26 8.81 12.10
N HIS A 197 -8.14 7.71 12.84
CA HIS A 197 -9.30 6.96 13.35
C HIS A 197 -10.20 7.84 14.23
N LYS A 198 -9.58 8.63 15.11
CA LYS A 198 -10.30 9.58 15.97
C LYS A 198 -11.03 10.63 15.16
N ALA A 199 -10.39 11.23 14.17
CA ALA A 199 -11.00 12.25 13.30
C ALA A 199 -12.22 11.68 12.54
N ILE A 200 -12.08 10.48 11.97
CA ILE A 200 -13.18 9.79 11.26
C ILE A 200 -14.34 9.51 12.21
N SER A 201 -14.03 8.92 13.38
CA SER A 201 -15.07 8.49 14.34
C SER A 201 -15.76 9.68 14.99
N GLN A 202 -15.06 10.74 15.32
CA GLN A 202 -15.65 11.99 15.85
C GLN A 202 -16.58 12.66 14.85
N ARG A 203 -16.23 12.61 13.56
CA ARG A 203 -17.03 13.22 12.50
C ARG A 203 -18.32 12.46 12.24
N SER A 204 -18.25 11.14 12.21
CA SER A 204 -19.40 10.27 11.82
C SER A 204 -20.25 9.80 12.99
N GLY A 205 -19.71 9.81 14.21
CA GLY A 205 -20.31 9.14 15.38
C GLY A 205 -20.20 7.62 15.35
N LEU A 206 -19.49 7.04 14.37
CA LEU A 206 -19.33 5.60 14.16
C LEU A 206 -17.86 5.18 14.25
N PRO A 207 -17.55 3.90 14.51
CA PRO A 207 -16.21 3.37 14.34
C PRO A 207 -15.67 3.65 12.92
N TRP A 208 -14.37 3.93 12.79
CA TRP A 208 -13.75 4.31 11.51
C TRP A 208 -14.00 3.30 10.37
N ILE A 209 -13.96 1.99 10.66
CA ILE A 209 -14.25 0.92 9.68
C ILE A 209 -15.69 1.04 9.17
N GLN A 210 -16.65 1.20 10.10
CA GLN A 210 -18.06 1.31 9.73
C GLN A 210 -18.32 2.59 8.91
N THR A 211 -17.63 3.68 9.22
CA THR A 211 -17.71 4.92 8.45
C THR A 211 -17.25 4.71 7.02
N ILE A 212 -16.10 4.04 6.83
CA ILE A 212 -15.58 3.75 5.49
C ILE A 212 -16.53 2.82 4.72
N LEU A 213 -17.05 1.78 5.37
CA LEU A 213 -18.00 0.85 4.74
C LEU A 213 -19.28 1.56 4.29
N ASN A 214 -19.80 2.47 5.11
CA ASN A 214 -21.04 3.21 4.81
C ASN A 214 -20.85 4.25 3.69
N SER A 215 -19.63 4.78 3.53
CA SER A 215 -19.28 5.73 2.47
C SER A 215 -18.78 5.08 1.18
N TYR A 216 -18.67 3.75 1.15
CA TYR A 216 -18.15 3.05 -0.02
C TYR A 216 -19.20 3.02 -1.16
N ASP A 217 -18.82 3.50 -2.33
CA ASP A 217 -19.65 3.41 -3.54
C ASP A 217 -19.70 1.96 -4.05
N ARG A 218 -20.83 1.29 -3.84
CA ARG A 218 -21.04 -0.11 -4.25
C ARG A 218 -21.26 -0.31 -5.75
N SER A 219 -21.22 0.74 -6.54
CA SER A 219 -21.16 0.67 -8.01
C SER A 219 -19.72 0.63 -8.54
N CYS A 220 -18.73 0.89 -7.68
CA CYS A 220 -17.32 1.00 -8.03
C CYS A 220 -16.51 -0.15 -7.43
N HIS A 221 -15.79 -0.90 -8.28
CA HIS A 221 -14.93 -2.01 -7.83
C HIS A 221 -13.73 -1.58 -6.98
N ALA A 222 -13.38 -0.31 -6.97
CA ALA A 222 -12.27 0.27 -6.21
C ALA A 222 -12.69 1.66 -5.67
N GLY A 223 -13.58 1.67 -4.65
CA GLY A 223 -14.15 2.89 -4.09
C GLY A 223 -13.35 3.49 -2.92
N PHE A 224 -12.26 2.86 -2.48
CA PHE A 224 -11.47 3.29 -1.33
C PHE A 224 -9.98 3.07 -1.57
N SER A 225 -9.12 3.91 -0.98
CA SER A 225 -7.67 3.71 -0.91
C SER A 225 -7.14 4.19 0.43
N GLU A 226 -6.52 3.28 1.18
CA GLU A 226 -5.83 3.55 2.43
C GLU A 226 -4.66 4.52 2.23
N PHE A 227 -3.96 4.39 1.11
CA PHE A 227 -2.83 5.25 0.78
C PHE A 227 -3.27 6.68 0.50
N GLU A 228 -4.35 6.87 -0.27
CA GLU A 228 -4.89 8.20 -0.52
C GLU A 228 -5.44 8.83 0.76
N LEU A 229 -6.20 8.09 1.55
CA LEU A 229 -6.77 8.60 2.79
C LEU A 229 -5.68 9.02 3.78
N TYR A 230 -4.75 8.12 4.10
CA TYR A 230 -3.69 8.40 5.06
C TYR A 230 -2.73 9.48 4.55
N GLY A 231 -2.26 9.36 3.31
CA GLY A 231 -1.31 10.31 2.73
C GLY A 231 -1.84 11.74 2.69
N ASN A 232 -3.12 11.94 2.38
CA ASN A 232 -3.74 13.27 2.42
C ASN A 232 -4.01 13.77 3.84
N PHE A 233 -4.26 12.87 4.80
CA PHE A 233 -4.50 13.24 6.19
C PHE A 233 -3.23 13.70 6.91
N VAL A 234 -2.08 13.03 6.69
CA VAL A 234 -0.83 13.34 7.38
C VAL A 234 -0.27 14.68 6.90
N LYS A 235 -0.04 15.59 7.84
CA LYS A 235 0.61 16.89 7.59
C LYS A 235 2.13 16.76 7.66
N GLU A 236 2.85 17.77 7.17
CA GLU A 236 4.31 17.89 7.28
C GLU A 236 5.07 16.69 6.70
N LYS A 237 4.72 16.31 5.50
CA LYS A 237 5.30 15.21 4.77
C LYS A 237 6.22 15.68 3.64
N GLU A 238 7.26 14.92 3.37
CA GLU A 238 8.01 15.02 2.12
C GLU A 238 7.39 14.12 1.07
N CYS A 239 7.18 14.68 -0.14
CA CYS A 239 6.63 13.94 -1.27
C CYS A 239 7.67 13.85 -2.38
N ARG A 240 7.85 12.65 -2.94
CA ARG A 240 8.76 12.40 -4.06
C ARG A 240 8.03 11.75 -5.20
N PRO A 241 8.36 12.09 -6.44
CA PRO A 241 7.86 11.35 -7.58
C PRO A 241 8.45 9.95 -7.58
N TRP A 242 7.64 9.04 -8.01
CA TRP A 242 7.93 7.63 -8.01
C TRP A 242 7.85 7.08 -9.44
N LEU A 243 8.82 6.28 -9.81
CA LEU A 243 8.92 5.71 -11.14
C LEU A 243 8.82 4.19 -11.03
N GLN A 244 7.62 3.69 -11.25
CA GLN A 244 7.28 2.27 -11.28
C GLN A 244 7.25 1.73 -12.69
N LYS A 245 7.60 0.47 -12.86
CA LYS A 245 7.32 -0.29 -14.07
C LYS A 245 6.40 -1.46 -13.75
N ARG A 246 5.23 -1.48 -14.37
CA ARG A 246 4.31 -2.64 -14.33
C ARG A 246 4.76 -3.68 -15.35
N LEU A 247 4.92 -4.90 -14.91
CA LEU A 247 5.40 -6.03 -15.70
C LEU A 247 4.41 -7.19 -15.62
N SER A 248 4.36 -8.01 -16.64
CA SER A 248 3.60 -9.25 -16.60
C SER A 248 4.33 -10.33 -15.79
N TYR A 249 3.60 -11.30 -15.26
CA TYR A 249 4.16 -12.42 -14.49
C TYR A 249 5.15 -13.30 -15.30
N LYS A 250 5.12 -13.27 -16.63
CA LYS A 250 6.14 -13.94 -17.46
C LYS A 250 7.56 -13.48 -17.17
N HIS A 251 7.71 -12.24 -16.78
CA HIS A 251 9.01 -11.64 -16.50
C HIS A 251 9.58 -12.04 -15.13
N LEU A 252 8.84 -12.76 -14.29
CA LEU A 252 9.37 -13.21 -13.00
C LEU A 252 10.58 -14.12 -13.13
N ALA A 253 10.58 -14.98 -14.16
CA ALA A 253 11.70 -15.89 -14.43
C ALA A 253 13.02 -15.18 -14.76
N ASP A 254 12.92 -13.91 -15.22
CA ASP A 254 14.05 -13.07 -15.64
C ASP A 254 14.26 -11.89 -14.68
N SER A 255 14.01 -12.07 -13.36
CA SER A 255 14.05 -10.98 -12.38
C SER A 255 15.37 -10.22 -12.35
N ASP A 256 16.52 -10.89 -12.35
CA ASP A 256 17.86 -10.26 -12.31
C ASP A 256 18.17 -9.40 -13.55
N PRO A 257 17.95 -9.88 -14.79
CA PRO A 257 18.06 -9.06 -15.98
C PRO A 257 17.12 -7.85 -15.95
N LEU A 258 15.90 -8.00 -15.41
CA LEU A 258 14.93 -6.91 -15.30
C LEU A 258 15.39 -5.84 -14.31
N VAL A 259 15.87 -6.26 -13.13
CA VAL A 259 16.43 -5.33 -12.13
C VAL A 259 17.57 -4.51 -12.76
N ARG A 260 18.52 -5.15 -13.42
CA ARG A 260 19.63 -4.46 -14.13
C ARG A 260 19.12 -3.51 -15.20
N LYS A 261 18.17 -3.96 -16.03
CA LYS A 261 17.58 -3.17 -17.12
C LYS A 261 16.90 -1.90 -16.63
N TRP A 262 16.16 -1.98 -15.51
CA TRP A 262 15.31 -0.90 -15.04
C TRP A 262 15.91 -0.06 -13.91
N LYS A 263 16.99 -0.54 -13.25
CA LYS A 263 17.63 0.14 -12.11
C LYS A 263 18.05 1.59 -12.39
N GLY A 264 18.43 1.90 -13.64
CA GLY A 264 18.82 3.26 -14.04
C GLY A 264 17.65 4.23 -14.22
N SER A 265 16.42 3.71 -14.45
CA SER A 265 15.26 4.54 -14.84
C SER A 265 14.03 4.35 -13.98
N ARG A 266 13.98 3.33 -13.11
CA ARG A 266 12.86 3.02 -12.23
C ARG A 266 13.33 2.81 -10.80
N TRP A 267 12.43 3.02 -9.86
CA TRP A 267 12.67 2.80 -8.43
C TRP A 267 12.12 1.46 -7.96
N SER A 268 11.07 1.00 -8.64
CA SER A 268 10.43 -0.27 -8.33
C SER A 268 9.80 -0.91 -9.57
N LEU A 269 9.54 -2.20 -9.44
CA LEU A 269 8.81 -3.03 -10.40
C LEU A 269 7.54 -3.55 -9.71
N THR A 270 6.44 -3.66 -10.45
CA THR A 270 5.20 -4.23 -9.94
C THR A 270 4.71 -5.31 -10.91
N PHE A 271 4.21 -6.41 -10.36
CA PHE A 271 3.71 -7.56 -11.10
C PHE A 271 2.22 -7.80 -10.79
N PRO A 272 1.32 -6.87 -11.18
CA PRO A 272 -0.07 -6.92 -10.77
C PRO A 272 -0.82 -8.09 -11.40
N ASP A 273 -1.72 -8.70 -10.62
CA ASP A 273 -2.44 -9.93 -11.00
C ASP A 273 -3.25 -9.80 -12.31
N TYR A 274 -3.81 -8.61 -12.59
CA TYR A 274 -4.54 -8.39 -13.84
C TYR A 274 -3.67 -8.51 -15.10
N MET A 275 -2.36 -8.32 -15.00
CA MET A 275 -1.42 -8.56 -16.11
C MET A 275 -1.13 -10.04 -16.34
N ARG A 276 -1.43 -10.91 -15.36
CA ARG A 276 -1.36 -12.36 -15.49
C ARG A 276 -2.52 -12.93 -16.31
N GLN A 277 -3.73 -12.38 -16.12
CA GLN A 277 -4.94 -12.88 -16.75
C GLN A 277 -4.97 -12.66 -18.26
N ASN A 278 -4.33 -11.59 -18.75
CA ASN A 278 -4.24 -11.29 -20.19
C ASN A 278 -3.33 -12.26 -20.98
N GLN A 279 -2.77 -13.28 -20.34
CA GLN A 279 -1.88 -14.28 -20.96
C GLN A 279 -2.56 -15.62 -21.19
N LYS A 280 -3.81 -15.79 -20.72
CA LYS A 280 -4.62 -17.01 -20.92
C LYS A 280 -5.59 -16.90 -22.11
N LYS A 281 -5.53 -15.83 -22.87
CA LYS A 281 -6.16 -15.62 -24.16
C LYS A 281 -5.05 -15.60 -25.23
#